data_c459384d7dde63df60e0259c7d633f1b
#
_entry.id   c459384d7dde63df60e0259c7d633f1b
#
_cell.length_a   1.000
_cell.length_b   1.000
_cell.length_c   1.000
_cell.angle_alpha   90.00
_cell.angle_beta   90.00
_cell.angle_gamma   90.00
#
_symmetry.space_group_name_H-M   'P 1'
#
loop_
_entity.id
_entity.type
_entity.pdbx_description
1 polymer ?
#
loop_
_entity_poly.entity_id
_entity_poly.type
_entity_poly.pdbx_seq_one_letter_code
_entity_poly.pdbx_strand_id
1 'polypeptide(L)'
;MDRTDRPYGTIAGLLDGTHGIFSGIAGRNLAFNRQFELTGPINGQGLPPVKDMRYGVVDIARAGCGVIAVYNALLLLGNPHPFPDVVAWGDQKAAAAFGLLGTLPWKAKHLFRRLGYTVTAVTDEALFDRHARDADACLFTFWNQKGSIRQGMHTVCLQYRAGAIDVYNLTNSRAGISRKPTLKEWTAGGIGPVVLYCVRK
;
A
#
# COMPACT_ATOMS: atom_id res chain seq x y z
N MET A 1 -14.17 -21.36 -18.36
CA MET A 1 -12.89 -20.71 -18.73
C MET A 1 -12.29 -20.23 -17.43
N ASP A 2 -11.30 -20.95 -16.95
CA ASP A 2 -10.69 -20.71 -15.63
C ASP A 2 -9.98 -19.36 -15.64
N ARG A 3 -10.24 -18.50 -14.62
CA ARG A 3 -9.65 -17.15 -14.52
C ARG A 3 -8.17 -17.16 -14.10
N THR A 4 -7.60 -18.34 -13.88
CA THR A 4 -6.26 -18.51 -13.30
C THR A 4 -5.11 -18.30 -14.28
N ASP A 5 -5.35 -18.25 -15.60
CA ASP A 5 -4.29 -18.21 -16.63
C ASP A 5 -4.05 -16.84 -17.28
N ARG A 6 -4.61 -15.76 -16.77
CA ARG A 6 -4.25 -14.43 -17.29
C ARG A 6 -2.98 -13.93 -16.60
N PRO A 7 -1.90 -13.69 -17.35
CA PRO A 7 -0.72 -13.06 -16.76
C PRO A 7 -1.10 -11.64 -16.32
N TYR A 8 -0.96 -11.37 -15.01
CA TYR A 8 -1.12 -10.01 -14.50
C TYR A 8 -0.02 -9.11 -15.05
N GLY A 9 -0.35 -7.84 -15.28
CA GLY A 9 0.60 -6.84 -15.75
C GLY A 9 1.74 -6.62 -14.76
N THR A 10 2.82 -6.01 -15.23
CA THR A 10 3.99 -5.69 -14.40
C THR A 10 4.09 -4.19 -14.14
N ILE A 11 4.60 -3.81 -12.96
CA ILE A 11 4.85 -2.40 -12.62
C ILE A 11 5.90 -1.81 -13.56
N ALA A 12 6.93 -2.56 -13.94
CA ALA A 12 7.95 -2.10 -14.87
C ALA A 12 7.37 -1.62 -16.21
N GLY A 13 6.36 -2.32 -16.74
CA GLY A 13 5.63 -1.89 -17.94
C GLY A 13 4.75 -0.65 -17.75
N LEU A 14 4.55 -0.20 -16.52
CA LEU A 14 3.80 1.02 -16.20
C LEU A 14 4.71 2.22 -15.88
N LEU A 15 6.01 1.99 -15.74
CA LEU A 15 7.02 3.03 -15.59
C LEU A 15 7.37 3.56 -16.99
N ASP A 16 6.53 4.45 -17.52
CA ASP A 16 6.84 5.13 -18.79
C ASP A 16 7.99 6.09 -18.60
N GLY A 17 8.79 6.26 -19.66
CA GLY A 17 9.85 7.26 -19.74
C GLY A 17 9.32 8.70 -19.75
N THR A 18 8.53 9.08 -18.76
CA THR A 18 8.02 10.44 -18.59
C THR A 18 9.19 11.39 -18.31
N HIS A 19 9.40 12.34 -19.20
CA HIS A 19 10.37 13.42 -19.02
C HIS A 19 9.79 14.46 -18.04
N GLY A 20 10.60 14.94 -17.08
CA GLY A 20 10.21 15.99 -16.15
C GLY A 20 10.84 15.83 -14.75
N ILE A 21 10.58 16.78 -13.86
CA ILE A 21 11.14 16.81 -12.48
C ILE A 21 10.80 15.52 -11.71
N PHE A 22 9.59 14.99 -11.87
CA PHE A 22 9.17 13.74 -11.22
C PHE A 22 9.96 12.53 -11.69
N SER A 23 10.31 12.44 -12.97
CA SER A 23 11.14 11.35 -13.49
C SER A 23 12.57 11.41 -12.95
N GLY A 24 13.11 12.62 -12.78
CA GLY A 24 14.43 12.83 -12.19
C GLY A 24 14.50 12.39 -10.72
N ILE A 25 13.48 12.71 -9.90
CA ILE A 25 13.38 12.24 -8.49
C ILE A 25 13.22 10.73 -8.46
N ALA A 26 12.27 10.18 -9.22
CA ALA A 26 12.00 8.75 -9.27
C ALA A 26 13.23 7.94 -9.72
N GLY A 27 13.96 8.42 -10.72
CA GLY A 27 15.19 7.76 -11.20
C GLY A 27 16.29 7.71 -10.14
N ARG A 28 16.53 8.83 -9.44
CA ARG A 28 17.51 8.87 -8.33
C ARG A 28 17.09 7.96 -7.16
N ASN A 29 15.82 8.02 -6.77
CA ASN A 29 15.30 7.18 -5.70
C ASN A 29 15.37 5.70 -6.08
N LEU A 30 15.04 5.34 -7.31
CA LEU A 30 15.13 3.96 -7.78
C LEU A 30 16.57 3.43 -7.71
N ALA A 31 17.54 4.20 -8.21
CA ALA A 31 18.96 3.82 -8.16
C ALA A 31 19.45 3.67 -6.71
N PHE A 32 19.05 4.59 -5.82
CA PHE A 32 19.39 4.52 -4.40
C PHE A 32 18.72 3.33 -3.70
N ASN A 33 17.41 3.16 -3.92
CA ASN A 33 16.64 2.11 -3.23
C ASN A 33 17.02 0.70 -3.66
N ARG A 34 17.55 0.51 -4.87
CA ARG A 34 18.05 -0.80 -5.35
C ARG A 34 19.28 -1.32 -4.61
N GLN A 35 19.90 -0.50 -3.76
CA GLN A 35 21.00 -0.95 -2.88
C GLN A 35 20.50 -1.77 -1.68
N PHE A 36 19.19 -1.78 -1.41
CA PHE A 36 18.60 -2.49 -0.29
C PHE A 36 17.91 -3.76 -0.77
N GLU A 37 18.29 -4.88 -0.18
CA GLU A 37 17.59 -6.15 -0.39
C GLU A 37 16.43 -6.29 0.59
N LEU A 38 15.26 -6.60 0.07
CA LEU A 38 14.04 -6.83 0.85
C LEU A 38 13.42 -8.17 0.47
N THR A 39 13.15 -8.98 1.47
CA THR A 39 12.48 -10.27 1.32
C THR A 39 11.19 -10.31 2.14
N GLY A 40 10.09 -10.72 1.51
CA GLY A 40 8.81 -10.85 2.17
C GLY A 40 8.10 -9.54 2.49
N PRO A 41 7.00 -9.60 3.26
CA PRO A 41 6.18 -8.44 3.59
C PRO A 41 6.90 -7.42 4.47
N ILE A 42 6.70 -6.14 4.17
CA ILE A 42 7.24 -5.04 4.97
C ILE A 42 6.30 -4.74 6.13
N ASN A 43 6.86 -4.77 7.35
CA ASN A 43 6.24 -4.32 8.58
C ASN A 43 7.20 -3.39 9.33
N GLY A 44 6.66 -2.31 9.91
CA GLY A 44 7.48 -1.32 10.61
C GLY A 44 8.29 -0.45 9.65
N GLN A 45 7.62 0.45 8.91
CA GLN A 45 8.29 1.34 7.95
C GLN A 45 9.40 2.22 8.56
N GLY A 46 9.44 2.39 9.88
CA GLY A 46 10.50 3.08 10.62
C GLY A 46 11.67 2.17 11.02
N LEU A 47 11.70 0.91 10.57
CA LEU A 47 12.78 -0.04 10.86
C LEU A 47 13.73 -0.19 9.66
N PRO A 48 15.03 -0.47 9.91
CA PRO A 48 15.97 -0.80 8.83
C PRO A 48 15.56 -2.10 8.10
N PRO A 49 15.89 -2.25 6.80
CA PRO A 49 16.52 -1.23 5.95
C PRO A 49 15.51 -0.23 5.36
N VAL A 50 14.20 -0.46 5.52
CA VAL A 50 13.12 0.27 4.84
C VAL A 50 13.11 1.76 5.22
N LYS A 51 13.37 2.10 6.48
CA LYS A 51 13.36 3.48 6.98
C LYS A 51 14.34 4.39 6.21
N ASP A 52 15.44 3.82 5.71
CA ASP A 52 16.53 4.55 5.07
C ASP A 52 16.31 4.72 3.55
N MET A 53 15.30 4.05 2.99
CA MET A 53 14.90 4.17 1.59
C MET A 53 14.15 5.48 1.34
N ARG A 54 14.16 5.94 0.09
CA ARG A 54 13.62 7.25 -0.31
C ARG A 54 12.30 7.13 -1.05
N TYR A 55 11.40 8.10 -0.79
CA TYR A 55 10.12 8.26 -1.47
C TYR A 55 9.84 9.74 -1.71
N GLY A 56 9.75 10.17 -2.96
CA GLY A 56 9.69 11.59 -3.29
C GLY A 56 10.92 12.33 -2.80
N VAL A 57 10.70 13.36 -2.01
CA VAL A 57 11.75 14.17 -1.38
C VAL A 57 11.95 13.86 0.10
N VAL A 58 11.38 12.74 0.60
CA VAL A 58 11.46 12.30 2.00
C VAL A 58 11.86 10.83 2.10
N ASP A 59 12.04 10.34 3.33
CA ASP A 59 12.29 8.92 3.58
C ASP A 59 10.99 8.11 3.64
N ILE A 60 11.08 6.81 3.35
CA ILE A 60 9.96 5.86 3.46
C ILE A 60 9.38 5.86 4.88
N ALA A 61 10.21 5.98 5.92
CA ALA A 61 9.77 6.05 7.31
C ALA A 61 8.72 7.13 7.55
N ARG A 62 8.81 8.25 6.83
CA ARG A 62 7.89 9.39 6.98
C ARG A 62 6.60 9.26 6.19
N ALA A 63 6.67 8.80 4.94
CA ALA A 63 5.55 8.92 4.02
C ALA A 63 5.28 7.66 3.15
N GLY A 64 5.97 6.56 3.40
CA GLY A 64 5.95 5.35 2.56
C GLY A 64 4.79 4.40 2.80
N CYS A 65 3.87 4.66 3.72
CA CYS A 65 2.81 3.70 4.09
C CYS A 65 2.00 3.20 2.87
N GLY A 66 1.67 4.08 1.95
CA GLY A 66 0.87 3.72 0.77
C GLY A 66 1.62 2.83 -0.23
N VAL A 67 2.90 3.11 -0.53
CA VAL A 67 3.70 2.25 -1.41
C VAL A 67 4.01 0.91 -0.74
N ILE A 68 4.20 0.87 0.58
CA ILE A 68 4.34 -0.37 1.35
C ILE A 68 3.05 -1.18 1.29
N ALA A 69 1.89 -0.55 1.45
CA ALA A 69 0.61 -1.25 1.35
C ALA A 69 0.40 -1.87 -0.04
N VAL A 70 0.76 -1.15 -1.11
CA VAL A 70 0.73 -1.68 -2.49
C VAL A 70 1.67 -2.87 -2.64
N TYR A 71 2.90 -2.76 -2.18
CA TYR A 71 3.90 -3.83 -2.24
C TYR A 71 3.42 -5.10 -1.53
N ASN A 72 2.97 -4.95 -0.28
CA ASN A 72 2.46 -6.07 0.50
C ASN A 72 1.24 -6.73 -0.17
N ALA A 73 0.33 -5.94 -0.74
CA ALA A 73 -0.82 -6.48 -1.46
C ALA A 73 -0.40 -7.27 -2.70
N LEU A 74 0.58 -6.82 -3.46
CA LEU A 74 1.11 -7.54 -4.62
C LEU A 74 1.74 -8.87 -4.22
N LEU A 75 2.46 -8.93 -3.09
CA LEU A 75 2.98 -10.18 -2.54
C LEU A 75 1.84 -11.15 -2.19
N LEU A 76 0.81 -10.69 -1.49
CA LEU A 76 -0.35 -11.51 -1.10
C LEU A 76 -1.13 -12.02 -2.32
N LEU A 77 -1.18 -11.24 -3.38
CA LEU A 77 -1.81 -11.61 -4.64
C LEU A 77 -0.96 -12.60 -5.49
N GLY A 78 0.25 -12.95 -5.03
CA GLY A 78 1.15 -13.82 -5.79
C GLY A 78 1.74 -13.18 -7.05
N ASN A 79 1.78 -11.86 -7.10
CA ASN A 79 2.41 -11.07 -8.17
C ASN A 79 3.52 -10.18 -7.59
N PRO A 80 4.62 -10.78 -7.10
CA PRO A 80 5.69 -10.04 -6.44
C PRO A 80 6.43 -9.13 -7.41
N HIS A 81 6.73 -7.93 -6.92
CA HIS A 81 7.56 -6.95 -7.61
C HIS A 81 8.66 -6.46 -6.67
N PRO A 82 9.85 -6.09 -7.17
CA PRO A 82 10.85 -5.43 -6.34
C PRO A 82 10.27 -4.17 -5.68
N PHE A 83 10.48 -4.00 -4.39
CA PHE A 83 9.96 -2.83 -3.67
C PHE A 83 10.45 -1.49 -4.26
N PRO A 84 11.74 -1.37 -4.69
CA PRO A 84 12.20 -0.16 -5.38
C PRO A 84 11.38 0.21 -6.63
N ASP A 85 10.87 -0.76 -7.38
CA ASP A 85 10.05 -0.50 -8.56
C ASP A 85 8.64 -0.01 -8.15
N VAL A 86 8.07 -0.54 -7.06
CA VAL A 86 6.82 -0.04 -6.48
C VAL A 86 6.97 1.39 -5.98
N VAL A 87 8.11 1.71 -5.35
CA VAL A 87 8.42 3.08 -4.92
C VAL A 87 8.56 4.02 -6.13
N ALA A 88 9.26 3.60 -7.18
CA ALA A 88 9.40 4.39 -8.41
C ALA A 88 8.05 4.66 -9.09
N TRP A 89 7.14 3.67 -9.10
CA TRP A 89 5.76 3.90 -9.51
C TRP A 89 5.08 4.95 -8.62
N GLY A 90 5.24 4.83 -7.31
CA GLY A 90 4.72 5.80 -6.34
C GLY A 90 5.20 7.22 -6.65
N ASP A 91 6.50 7.39 -6.80
CA ASP A 91 7.15 8.67 -7.12
C ASP A 91 6.60 9.31 -8.38
N GLN A 92 6.41 8.51 -9.45
CA GLN A 92 5.97 9.01 -10.74
C GLN A 92 4.47 9.27 -10.85
N LYS A 93 3.65 8.43 -10.22
CA LYS A 93 2.21 8.36 -10.52
C LYS A 93 1.31 8.62 -9.31
N ALA A 94 1.81 8.53 -8.09
CA ALA A 94 0.96 8.48 -6.90
C ALA A 94 1.39 9.39 -5.74
N ALA A 95 2.59 9.94 -5.77
CA ALA A 95 3.10 10.83 -4.73
C ALA A 95 2.29 12.13 -4.64
N ALA A 96 1.81 12.46 -3.45
CA ALA A 96 1.16 13.72 -3.15
C ALA A 96 2.20 14.73 -2.68
N ALA A 97 2.19 15.94 -3.25
CA ALA A 97 3.15 17.01 -2.91
C ALA A 97 4.61 16.49 -2.88
N PHE A 98 5.06 15.86 -3.98
CA PHE A 98 6.40 15.25 -4.08
C PHE A 98 6.71 14.19 -3.00
N GLY A 99 5.70 13.50 -2.51
CA GLY A 99 5.84 12.50 -1.45
C GLY A 99 5.69 13.04 -0.03
N LEU A 100 5.72 14.36 0.18
CA LEU A 100 5.57 14.98 1.51
C LEU A 100 4.27 14.56 2.22
N LEU A 101 3.18 14.36 1.46
CA LEU A 101 1.86 13.95 1.95
C LEU A 101 1.56 12.47 1.65
N GLY A 102 2.60 11.70 1.35
CA GLY A 102 2.47 10.26 1.08
C GLY A 102 1.89 9.94 -0.29
N THR A 103 1.17 8.83 -0.36
CA THR A 103 0.60 8.25 -1.59
C THR A 103 -0.89 8.53 -1.66
N LEU A 104 -1.36 9.02 -2.79
CA LEU A 104 -2.79 9.23 -3.07
C LEU A 104 -3.52 7.87 -3.14
N PRO A 105 -4.46 7.57 -2.24
CA PRO A 105 -5.04 6.22 -2.13
C PRO A 105 -5.73 5.73 -3.42
N TRP A 106 -6.41 6.62 -4.14
CA TRP A 106 -7.09 6.26 -5.39
C TRP A 106 -6.13 5.86 -6.53
N LYS A 107 -4.86 6.27 -6.46
CA LYS A 107 -3.84 5.86 -7.43
C LYS A 107 -3.51 4.37 -7.30
N ALA A 108 -3.51 3.83 -6.09
CA ALA A 108 -3.38 2.39 -5.86
C ALA A 108 -4.52 1.60 -6.54
N LYS A 109 -5.78 2.06 -6.40
CA LYS A 109 -6.92 1.46 -7.12
C LYS A 109 -6.69 1.41 -8.64
N HIS A 110 -6.20 2.51 -9.22
CA HIS A 110 -5.92 2.56 -10.65
C HIS A 110 -4.77 1.63 -11.05
N LEU A 111 -3.73 1.53 -10.22
CA LEU A 111 -2.63 0.59 -10.44
C LEU A 111 -3.14 -0.86 -10.55
N PHE A 112 -3.85 -1.33 -9.53
CA PHE A 112 -4.34 -2.71 -9.51
C PHE A 112 -5.26 -3.03 -10.69
N ARG A 113 -6.12 -2.08 -11.11
CA ARG A 113 -6.95 -2.24 -12.31
C ARG A 113 -6.10 -2.36 -13.58
N ARG A 114 -5.05 -1.56 -13.72
CA ARG A 114 -4.14 -1.64 -14.87
C ARG A 114 -3.33 -2.93 -14.88
N LEU A 115 -3.07 -3.51 -13.71
CA LEU A 115 -2.44 -4.83 -13.57
C LEU A 115 -3.40 -5.98 -13.85
N GLY A 116 -4.68 -5.74 -14.07
CA GLY A 116 -5.67 -6.75 -14.42
C GLY A 116 -6.55 -7.24 -13.26
N TYR A 117 -6.40 -6.64 -12.07
CA TYR A 117 -7.21 -7.00 -10.90
C TYR A 117 -8.58 -6.30 -10.89
N THR A 118 -9.56 -6.97 -10.30
CA THR A 118 -10.83 -6.34 -9.93
C THR A 118 -10.66 -5.58 -8.62
N VAL A 119 -11.08 -4.29 -8.60
CA VAL A 119 -10.97 -3.47 -7.38
C VAL A 119 -12.30 -2.82 -7.06
N THR A 120 -12.81 -3.13 -5.87
CA THR A 120 -13.99 -2.50 -5.26
C THR A 120 -13.54 -1.48 -4.22
N ALA A 121 -14.06 -0.26 -4.29
CA ALA A 121 -13.89 0.76 -3.26
C ALA A 121 -15.09 0.74 -2.33
N VAL A 122 -14.87 0.63 -1.03
CA VAL A 122 -15.90 0.61 0.01
C VAL A 122 -15.62 1.77 0.96
N THR A 123 -16.63 2.60 1.20
CA THR A 123 -16.57 3.74 2.13
C THR A 123 -17.57 3.60 3.28
N ASP A 124 -18.55 2.69 3.15
CA ASP A 124 -19.49 2.36 4.21
C ASP A 124 -18.82 1.38 5.18
N GLU A 125 -18.60 1.84 6.41
CA GLU A 125 -17.97 1.05 7.48
C GLU A 125 -18.71 -0.24 7.80
N ALA A 126 -20.05 -0.25 7.65
CA ALA A 126 -20.87 -1.42 7.90
C ALA A 126 -20.58 -2.59 6.93
N LEU A 127 -20.02 -2.28 5.78
CA LEU A 127 -19.71 -3.24 4.71
C LEU A 127 -18.25 -3.71 4.70
N PHE A 128 -17.37 -3.09 5.50
CA PHE A 128 -15.93 -3.36 5.46
C PHE A 128 -15.60 -4.84 5.69
N ASP A 129 -16.11 -5.42 6.79
CA ASP A 129 -15.78 -6.81 7.14
C ASP A 129 -16.25 -7.81 6.09
N ARG A 130 -17.45 -7.58 5.51
CA ARG A 130 -17.96 -8.42 4.43
C ARG A 130 -17.05 -8.38 3.21
N HIS A 131 -16.72 -7.17 2.75
CA HIS A 131 -15.89 -7.01 1.55
C HIS A 131 -14.44 -7.47 1.76
N ALA A 132 -13.90 -7.30 2.97
CA ALA A 132 -12.56 -7.77 3.30
C ALA A 132 -12.46 -9.30 3.29
N ARG A 133 -13.51 -10.01 3.73
CA ARG A 133 -13.56 -11.49 3.69
C ARG A 133 -13.55 -12.05 2.28
N ASP A 134 -14.19 -11.33 1.35
CA ASP A 134 -14.34 -11.77 -0.03
C ASP A 134 -13.15 -11.34 -0.92
N ALA A 135 -12.16 -10.63 -0.39
CA ALA A 135 -11.01 -10.10 -1.13
C ALA A 135 -9.75 -10.94 -0.92
N ASP A 136 -8.90 -11.02 -1.94
CA ASP A 136 -7.60 -11.69 -1.84
C ASP A 136 -6.58 -10.82 -1.06
N ALA A 137 -6.70 -9.49 -1.20
CA ALA A 137 -5.97 -8.49 -0.42
C ALA A 137 -6.77 -7.18 -0.36
N CYS A 138 -6.55 -6.38 0.69
CA CYS A 138 -7.16 -5.06 0.81
C CYS A 138 -6.12 -3.99 1.12
N LEU A 139 -6.39 -2.76 0.67
CA LEU A 139 -5.69 -1.56 1.14
C LEU A 139 -6.68 -0.72 1.94
N PHE A 140 -6.36 -0.48 3.21
CA PHE A 140 -7.21 0.29 4.11
C PHE A 140 -6.55 1.61 4.47
N THR A 141 -7.22 2.71 4.13
CA THR A 141 -6.78 4.07 4.45
C THR A 141 -7.66 4.65 5.53
N PHE A 142 -7.03 5.22 6.57
CA PHE A 142 -7.71 5.78 7.72
C PHE A 142 -6.93 6.94 8.33
N TRP A 143 -7.62 7.84 9.01
CA TRP A 143 -7.02 8.81 9.92
C TRP A 143 -6.60 8.10 11.21
N ASN A 144 -5.39 8.36 11.69
CA ASN A 144 -4.89 7.75 12.92
C ASN A 144 -5.75 8.08 14.16
N GLN A 145 -6.48 9.20 14.10
CA GLN A 145 -7.47 9.58 15.09
C GLN A 145 -8.72 10.13 14.38
N LYS A 146 -9.89 9.62 14.72
CA LYS A 146 -11.17 10.09 14.19
C LYS A 146 -11.37 11.56 14.52
N GLY A 147 -11.72 12.36 13.49
CA GLY A 147 -11.94 13.80 13.65
C GLY A 147 -10.67 14.66 13.76
N SER A 148 -9.46 14.09 13.68
CA SER A 148 -8.21 14.82 13.74
C SER A 148 -7.33 14.56 12.52
N ILE A 149 -7.14 15.60 11.69
CA ILE A 149 -6.19 15.57 10.58
C ILE A 149 -4.73 15.72 11.05
N ARG A 150 -4.50 16.24 12.27
CA ARG A 150 -3.16 16.49 12.80
C ARG A 150 -2.36 15.22 13.07
N GLN A 151 -3.05 14.12 13.38
CA GLN A 151 -2.43 12.81 13.62
C GLN A 151 -2.06 12.08 12.31
N GLY A 152 -2.36 12.70 11.16
CA GLY A 152 -2.04 12.15 9.87
C GLY A 152 -2.94 10.98 9.46
N MET A 153 -2.74 10.56 8.22
CA MET A 153 -3.43 9.46 7.59
C MET A 153 -2.48 8.30 7.39
N HIS A 154 -2.96 7.08 7.57
CA HIS A 154 -2.19 5.87 7.34
C HIS A 154 -2.89 4.96 6.33
N THR A 155 -2.09 4.21 5.57
CA THR A 155 -2.58 3.18 4.65
C THR A 155 -1.85 1.88 4.95
N VAL A 156 -2.61 0.83 5.17
CA VAL A 156 -2.10 -0.52 5.48
C VAL A 156 -2.60 -1.54 4.46
N CYS A 157 -1.87 -2.64 4.33
CA CYS A 157 -2.36 -3.81 3.63
C CYS A 157 -3.04 -4.74 4.61
N LEU A 158 -4.17 -5.34 4.19
CA LEU A 158 -4.95 -6.28 4.98
C LEU A 158 -5.16 -7.58 4.22
N GLN A 159 -5.25 -8.68 4.96
CA GLN A 159 -5.76 -9.95 4.46
C GLN A 159 -6.65 -10.62 5.51
N TYR A 160 -7.86 -11.04 5.11
CA TYR A 160 -8.70 -11.87 5.97
C TYR A 160 -8.19 -13.31 5.92
N ARG A 161 -7.79 -13.85 7.08
CA ARG A 161 -7.24 -15.20 7.18
C ARG A 161 -7.58 -15.85 8.53
N ALA A 162 -8.02 -17.10 8.48
CA ALA A 162 -8.30 -17.88 9.68
C ALA A 162 -9.20 -17.13 10.71
N GLY A 163 -10.30 -16.54 10.24
CA GLY A 163 -11.30 -15.90 11.08
C GLY A 163 -10.94 -14.50 11.61
N ALA A 164 -9.81 -13.94 11.20
CA ALA A 164 -9.36 -12.60 11.61
C ALA A 164 -8.69 -11.85 10.47
N ILE A 165 -8.33 -10.61 10.71
CA ILE A 165 -7.67 -9.73 9.74
C ILE A 165 -6.20 -9.60 10.12
N ASP A 166 -5.32 -10.04 9.26
CA ASP A 166 -3.89 -9.78 9.33
C ASP A 166 -3.62 -8.39 8.75
N VAL A 167 -2.95 -7.53 9.53
CA VAL A 167 -2.65 -6.14 9.20
C VAL A 167 -1.16 -5.98 9.05
N TYR A 168 -0.73 -5.59 7.87
CA TYR A 168 0.67 -5.37 7.50
C TYR A 168 1.03 -3.90 7.61
N ASN A 169 2.16 -3.60 8.25
CA ASN A 169 2.69 -2.25 8.45
C ASN A 169 1.75 -1.33 9.25
N LEU A 170 1.17 -1.85 10.34
CA LEU A 170 0.25 -1.06 11.19
C LEU A 170 0.96 0.08 11.92
N THR A 171 2.22 -0.10 12.31
CA THR A 171 3.01 0.88 13.05
C THR A 171 4.41 1.01 12.48
N ASN A 172 5.08 2.15 12.73
CA ASN A 172 6.44 2.39 12.26
C ASN A 172 7.50 1.49 12.92
N SER A 173 7.25 1.02 14.14
CA SER A 173 8.27 0.39 15.00
C SER A 173 8.09 -1.12 15.21
N ARG A 174 7.05 -1.74 14.64
CA ARG A 174 6.78 -3.16 14.85
C ARG A 174 7.06 -3.98 13.58
N ALA A 175 7.99 -4.91 13.66
CA ALA A 175 8.35 -5.79 12.54
C ALA A 175 7.31 -6.89 12.24
N GLY A 176 6.40 -7.17 13.14
CA GLY A 176 5.42 -8.25 12.99
C GLY A 176 4.08 -7.80 12.41
N ILE A 177 3.35 -8.77 11.86
CA ILE A 177 1.96 -8.60 11.45
C ILE A 177 1.11 -8.37 12.69
N SER A 178 0.21 -7.40 12.65
CA SER A 178 -0.80 -7.19 13.68
C SER A 178 -2.08 -7.93 13.31
N ARG A 179 -2.76 -8.50 14.29
CA ARG A 179 -4.01 -9.22 14.04
C ARG A 179 -5.19 -8.52 14.71
N LYS A 180 -6.28 -8.39 13.98
CA LYS A 180 -7.52 -7.78 14.44
C LYS A 180 -8.68 -8.75 14.25
N PRO A 181 -9.64 -8.82 15.19
CA PRO A 181 -10.80 -9.70 15.04
C PRO A 181 -11.66 -9.28 13.84
N THR A 182 -12.00 -8.00 13.77
CA THR A 182 -12.82 -7.39 12.70
C THR A 182 -12.38 -5.95 12.42
N LEU A 183 -12.70 -5.42 11.24
CA LEU A 183 -12.53 -4.01 10.94
C LEU A 183 -13.46 -3.15 11.79
N LYS A 184 -14.69 -3.61 12.05
CA LYS A 184 -15.65 -2.93 12.90
C LYS A 184 -15.11 -2.68 14.31
N GLU A 185 -14.54 -3.70 14.96
CA GLU A 185 -13.94 -3.56 16.30
C GLU A 185 -12.72 -2.63 16.26
N TRP A 186 -11.90 -2.74 15.22
CA TRP A 186 -10.74 -1.89 15.08
C TRP A 186 -11.12 -0.42 14.87
N THR A 187 -12.10 -0.11 14.01
CA THR A 187 -12.57 1.27 13.79
C THR A 187 -13.25 1.87 15.01
N ALA A 188 -13.94 1.05 15.81
CA ALA A 188 -14.52 1.47 17.09
C ALA A 188 -13.44 1.96 18.09
N GLY A 189 -12.18 1.57 17.90
CA GLY A 189 -11.03 1.99 18.73
C GLY A 189 -10.54 3.42 18.48
N GLY A 190 -11.27 4.25 17.71
CA GLY A 190 -11.01 5.68 17.58
C GLY A 190 -10.24 6.11 16.33
N ILE A 191 -9.93 5.19 15.38
CA ILE A 191 -9.44 5.57 14.05
C ILE A 191 -10.58 6.12 13.19
N GLY A 192 -10.25 6.93 12.17
CA GLY A 192 -11.22 7.49 11.24
C GLY A 192 -11.10 6.84 9.86
N PRO A 193 -11.88 5.78 9.54
CA PRO A 193 -11.79 5.14 8.25
C PRO A 193 -12.14 6.09 7.10
N VAL A 194 -11.41 5.96 5.99
CA VAL A 194 -11.61 6.77 4.78
C VAL A 194 -12.10 5.88 3.64
N VAL A 195 -11.35 4.82 3.33
CA VAL A 195 -11.70 3.90 2.25
C VAL A 195 -11.01 2.55 2.42
N LEU A 196 -11.72 1.49 2.06
CA LEU A 196 -11.20 0.14 1.90
C LEU A 196 -11.22 -0.22 0.40
N TYR A 197 -10.07 -0.45 -0.19
CA TYR A 197 -9.95 -1.03 -1.54
C TYR A 197 -9.77 -2.53 -1.43
N CYS A 198 -10.76 -3.27 -1.89
CA CYS A 198 -10.76 -4.73 -1.93
C CYS A 198 -10.29 -5.20 -3.31
N VAL A 199 -9.18 -5.91 -3.35
CA VAL A 199 -8.53 -6.39 -4.58
C VAL A 199 -8.77 -7.88 -4.72
N ARG A 200 -9.18 -8.31 -5.94
CA ARG A 200 -9.45 -9.72 -6.30
C ARG A 200 -8.76 -10.07 -7.62
N LYS A 201 -8.33 -11.31 -7.70
CA LYS A 201 -7.83 -11.95 -8.93
C LYS A 201 -8.92 -12.12 -9.97
#